data_9506f23cb42ef6074db17bc065f2b1bf
#
_entry.id   9506f23cb42ef6074db17bc065f2b1bf
#
_cell.length_a   1.000
_cell.length_b   1.000
_cell.length_c   1.000
_cell.angle_alpha   90.00
_cell.angle_beta   90.00
_cell.angle_gamma   90.00
#
_symmetry.space_group_name_H-M   'P 1'
#
loop_
_entity.id
_entity.type
_entity.pdbx_description
1 polymer ?
#
loop_
_entity_poly.entity_id
_entity_poly.type
_entity_poly.pdbx_seq_one_letter_code
_entity_poly.pdbx_strand_id
1 'polypeptide(L)'
;MLLRTLSLALGLGLALGGTASAADRLGSYRIDPAQISVSGISSGAFMANQLHIAHSATFMGAGLVAGGLYGCAVMTADEKGVRPLASIATGACMSAPALLQPATTYAERIRRFAAQGWIDPVEGLGRSRLYAFTGKADRVVNPETVRRGVEVYGLLGLPTAALSFSDEAIDAGHAWVTQAYGVPCPDNRAPYINACEYDQARMVLQTLYGPLQDRATRLSGRFVAFDQTEFAPGGQAAPSGLWDTGHLYVPAACETEGATCRLHVVLHGCKQSAQELGDTFYRHVGVNEWADSNRILVLYPQARTVNVNDFPTPRLTDIFNINPEGCWNWWGYAYDTRYLFKDGVQVKAIWQMVQRLAGRSD
;
A
#
# COMPACT_ATOMS: atom_id res chain seq x y z
N MET A 1 56.22 -43.20 -38.18
CA MET A 1 56.07 -41.74 -38.09
C MET A 1 54.61 -41.43 -38.51
N LEU A 2 53.67 -41.46 -37.58
CA LEU A 2 52.24 -41.22 -37.83
C LEU A 2 51.85 -39.89 -37.25
N LEU A 3 51.48 -38.94 -38.14
CA LEU A 3 50.83 -37.67 -37.73
C LEU A 3 49.39 -37.96 -37.35
N ARG A 4 48.99 -37.57 -36.12
CA ARG A 4 47.61 -37.48 -35.70
C ARG A 4 47.15 -36.04 -35.83
N THR A 5 46.19 -35.78 -36.71
CA THR A 5 45.49 -34.51 -36.86
C THR A 5 44.43 -34.40 -35.77
N LEU A 6 44.51 -33.36 -34.94
CA LEU A 6 43.52 -32.98 -33.92
C LEU A 6 42.51 -32.04 -34.57
N SER A 7 41.23 -32.49 -34.68
CA SER A 7 40.12 -31.67 -35.11
C SER A 7 39.51 -30.96 -33.90
N LEU A 8 39.59 -29.64 -33.87
CA LEU A 8 38.95 -28.75 -32.89
C LEU A 8 37.51 -28.50 -33.34
N ALA A 9 36.53 -29.06 -32.66
CA ALA A 9 35.12 -28.75 -32.86
C ALA A 9 34.75 -27.48 -32.05
N LEU A 10 34.50 -26.39 -32.72
CA LEU A 10 33.99 -25.16 -32.12
C LEU A 10 32.45 -25.36 -31.87
N GLY A 11 32.04 -25.58 -30.63
CA GLY A 11 30.65 -25.61 -30.23
C GLY A 11 30.11 -24.18 -30.11
N LEU A 12 29.26 -23.76 -31.06
CA LEU A 12 28.51 -22.52 -31.00
C LEU A 12 27.34 -22.71 -29.99
N GLY A 13 27.53 -22.26 -28.75
CA GLY A 13 26.47 -22.21 -27.75
C GLY A 13 25.50 -21.07 -28.11
N LEU A 14 24.31 -21.40 -28.63
CA LEU A 14 23.21 -20.46 -28.70
C LEU A 14 22.75 -20.16 -27.26
N ALA A 15 23.09 -18.98 -26.76
CA ALA A 15 22.45 -18.40 -25.59
C ALA A 15 21.01 -18.04 -25.98
N LEU A 16 20.05 -18.84 -25.58
CA LEU A 16 18.63 -18.48 -25.58
C LEU A 16 18.45 -17.34 -24.57
N GLY A 17 18.61 -16.10 -25.04
CA GLY A 17 18.19 -14.92 -24.32
C GLY A 17 16.68 -14.97 -24.16
N GLY A 18 16.20 -15.39 -22.98
CA GLY A 18 14.80 -15.24 -22.62
C GLY A 18 14.47 -13.75 -22.67
N THR A 19 13.67 -13.32 -23.66
CA THR A 19 13.06 -12.00 -23.66
C THR A 19 12.17 -11.93 -22.43
N ALA A 20 12.53 -11.11 -21.45
CA ALA A 20 11.59 -10.73 -20.38
C ALA A 20 10.35 -10.17 -21.09
N SER A 21 9.22 -10.86 -20.98
CA SER A 21 7.95 -10.36 -21.47
C SER A 21 7.68 -9.05 -20.74
N ALA A 22 7.46 -7.97 -21.47
CA ALA A 22 6.97 -6.75 -20.87
C ALA A 22 5.68 -7.07 -20.08
N ALA A 23 5.53 -6.50 -18.90
CA ALA A 23 4.32 -6.69 -18.12
C ALA A 23 3.11 -6.17 -18.90
N ASP A 24 1.99 -6.86 -18.79
CA ASP A 24 0.78 -6.51 -19.51
C ASP A 24 0.23 -5.14 -19.06
N ARG A 25 -0.52 -4.50 -19.94
CA ARG A 25 -1.27 -3.32 -19.58
C ARG A 25 -2.37 -3.67 -18.57
N LEU A 26 -2.57 -2.83 -17.54
CA LEU A 26 -3.66 -3.02 -16.58
C LEU A 26 -5.02 -2.97 -17.28
N GLY A 27 -5.76 -4.09 -17.21
CA GLY A 27 -7.09 -4.22 -17.80
C GLY A 27 -8.17 -3.47 -17.01
N SER A 28 -9.41 -3.53 -17.51
CA SER A 28 -10.58 -3.00 -16.83
C SER A 28 -11.60 -4.10 -16.54
N TYR A 29 -12.37 -3.91 -15.48
CA TYR A 29 -13.41 -4.83 -15.01
C TYR A 29 -14.65 -4.03 -14.63
N ARG A 30 -15.80 -4.71 -14.55
CA ARG A 30 -17.01 -4.08 -14.04
C ARG A 30 -16.95 -4.04 -12.50
N ILE A 31 -16.45 -2.93 -11.97
CA ILE A 31 -16.33 -2.69 -10.52
C ILE A 31 -17.54 -1.89 -10.04
N ASP A 32 -18.13 -2.32 -8.90
CA ASP A 32 -19.09 -1.51 -8.16
C ASP A 32 -18.38 -0.30 -7.54
N PRO A 33 -18.69 0.93 -7.98
CA PRO A 33 -18.01 2.13 -7.49
C PRO A 33 -18.24 2.41 -6.01
N ALA A 34 -19.27 1.83 -5.41
CA ALA A 34 -19.54 1.94 -3.97
C ALA A 34 -18.80 0.89 -3.14
N GLN A 35 -18.05 -0.02 -3.78
CA GLN A 35 -17.39 -1.16 -3.14
C GLN A 35 -15.89 -1.17 -3.44
N ILE A 36 -15.25 0.01 -3.29
CA ILE A 36 -13.80 0.19 -3.44
C ILE A 36 -13.21 0.51 -2.08
N SER A 37 -12.19 -0.22 -1.66
CA SER A 37 -11.52 -0.03 -0.37
C SER A 37 -10.01 -0.22 -0.45
N VAL A 38 -9.29 0.16 0.59
CA VAL A 38 -7.84 0.09 0.64
C VAL A 38 -7.38 -0.42 2.01
N SER A 39 -6.27 -1.16 2.05
CA SER A 39 -5.59 -1.47 3.30
C SER A 39 -4.07 -1.51 3.09
N GLY A 40 -3.34 -1.51 4.18
CA GLY A 40 -1.89 -1.66 4.14
C GLY A 40 -1.28 -1.78 5.52
N ILE A 41 -0.01 -2.15 5.51
CA ILE A 41 0.81 -2.26 6.72
C ILE A 41 1.90 -1.20 6.72
N SER A 42 2.24 -0.63 7.89
CA SER A 42 3.39 0.26 8.07
C SER A 42 3.33 1.45 7.10
N SER A 43 4.34 1.66 6.25
CA SER A 43 4.28 2.69 5.20
C SER A 43 3.06 2.51 4.28
N GLY A 44 2.64 1.27 4.03
CA GLY A 44 1.40 0.97 3.30
C GLY A 44 0.14 1.39 4.05
N ALA A 45 0.12 1.33 5.39
CA ALA A 45 -0.98 1.86 6.19
C ALA A 45 -1.04 3.40 6.13
N PHE A 46 0.11 4.08 6.14
CA PHE A 46 0.17 5.52 5.92
C PHE A 46 -0.35 5.89 4.53
N MET A 47 0.06 5.17 3.48
CA MET A 47 -0.42 5.39 2.11
C MET A 47 -1.91 5.05 1.97
N ALA A 48 -2.40 3.97 2.61
CA ALA A 48 -3.83 3.63 2.64
C ALA A 48 -4.66 4.76 3.27
N ASN A 49 -4.16 5.35 4.35
CA ASN A 49 -4.77 6.52 4.97
C ASN A 49 -4.75 7.74 4.04
N GLN A 50 -3.63 8.00 3.35
CA GLN A 50 -3.53 9.09 2.38
C GLN A 50 -4.55 8.92 1.24
N LEU A 51 -4.65 7.74 0.65
CA LEU A 51 -5.63 7.42 -0.39
C LEU A 51 -7.07 7.60 0.10
N HIS A 52 -7.39 7.06 1.28
CA HIS A 52 -8.74 7.12 1.83
C HIS A 52 -9.17 8.55 2.15
N ILE A 53 -8.29 9.36 2.73
CA ILE A 53 -8.61 10.77 3.06
C ILE A 53 -8.61 11.63 1.80
N ALA A 54 -7.63 11.46 0.91
CA ALA A 54 -7.55 12.26 -0.32
C ALA A 54 -8.71 11.98 -1.28
N HIS A 55 -9.19 10.74 -1.32
CA HIS A 55 -10.24 10.26 -2.23
C HIS A 55 -11.41 9.61 -1.46
N SER A 56 -11.90 10.26 -0.40
CA SER A 56 -12.99 9.75 0.46
C SER A 56 -14.33 9.58 -0.26
N ALA A 57 -14.50 10.17 -1.42
CA ALA A 57 -15.64 9.94 -2.30
C ALA A 57 -15.53 8.61 -3.08
N THR A 58 -14.31 8.09 -3.26
CA THR A 58 -14.04 6.83 -3.99
C THR A 58 -13.89 5.65 -3.04
N PHE A 59 -13.07 5.79 -1.99
CA PHE A 59 -12.82 4.71 -1.06
C PHE A 59 -13.87 4.68 0.05
N MET A 60 -14.60 3.58 0.15
CA MET A 60 -15.63 3.38 1.18
C MET A 60 -15.05 3.07 2.56
N GLY A 61 -13.75 2.87 2.67
CA GLY A 61 -13.09 2.58 3.94
C GLY A 61 -11.64 2.16 3.79
N ALA A 62 -10.95 2.10 4.92
CA ALA A 62 -9.55 1.73 5.01
C ALA A 62 -9.25 0.70 6.10
N GLY A 63 -8.19 -0.11 5.87
CA GLY A 63 -7.56 -0.99 6.84
C GLY A 63 -6.14 -0.51 7.15
N LEU A 64 -5.89 -0.09 8.38
CA LEU A 64 -4.62 0.50 8.82
C LEU A 64 -3.92 -0.44 9.80
N VAL A 65 -2.86 -1.09 9.36
CA VAL A 65 -2.10 -2.05 10.16
C VAL A 65 -0.75 -1.47 10.53
N ALA A 66 -0.49 -1.32 11.83
CA ALA A 66 0.79 -0.87 12.36
C ALA A 66 1.28 0.46 11.74
N GLY A 67 0.38 1.45 11.59
CA GLY A 67 0.67 2.75 10.98
C GLY A 67 -0.58 3.54 10.65
N GLY A 68 -0.44 4.61 9.84
CA GLY A 68 -1.60 5.28 9.26
C GLY A 68 -2.09 6.55 9.96
N LEU A 69 -1.22 7.39 10.50
CA LEU A 69 -1.57 8.75 10.93
C LEU A 69 -1.33 9.74 9.76
N TYR A 70 -2.41 10.30 9.21
CA TYR A 70 -2.36 11.21 8.06
C TYR A 70 -1.53 12.46 8.33
N GLY A 71 -0.58 12.71 7.44
CA GLY A 71 0.26 13.91 7.54
C GLY A 71 1.12 13.98 8.79
N CYS A 72 1.42 12.85 9.43
CA CYS A 72 2.21 12.78 10.64
C CYS A 72 3.58 13.47 10.47
N ALA A 73 4.26 13.25 9.35
CA ALA A 73 5.59 13.80 9.08
C ALA A 73 5.59 15.30 8.68
N VAL A 74 4.44 15.95 8.62
CA VAL A 74 4.32 17.34 8.19
C VAL A 74 4.80 18.29 9.29
N MET A 75 5.85 19.05 9.02
CA MET A 75 6.31 20.14 9.87
C MET A 75 5.47 21.37 9.66
N THR A 76 5.35 21.86 8.41
CA THR A 76 4.56 23.03 8.02
C THR A 76 3.78 22.79 6.74
N ALA A 77 2.74 23.58 6.52
CA ALA A 77 1.96 23.58 5.28
C ALA A 77 1.69 25.02 4.85
N ASP A 78 1.83 25.29 3.56
CA ASP A 78 1.53 26.57 2.92
C ASP A 78 0.65 26.36 1.67
N GLU A 79 0.42 27.38 0.88
CA GLU A 79 -0.40 27.35 -0.35
C GLU A 79 0.16 26.44 -1.46
N LYS A 80 1.43 26.05 -1.39
CA LYS A 80 2.10 25.23 -2.40
C LYS A 80 2.12 23.74 -2.04
N GLY A 81 1.86 23.42 -0.76
CA GLY A 81 1.90 22.03 -0.30
C GLY A 81 2.33 21.90 1.15
N VAL A 82 2.95 20.77 1.46
CA VAL A 82 3.48 20.49 2.79
C VAL A 82 5.00 20.42 2.76
N ARG A 83 5.61 20.78 3.89
CA ARG A 83 7.04 20.57 4.14
C ARG A 83 7.18 19.46 5.18
N PRO A 84 7.54 18.25 4.76
CA PRO A 84 7.79 17.17 5.68
C PRO A 84 9.18 17.31 6.31
N LEU A 85 9.39 16.56 7.40
CA LEU A 85 10.68 16.41 8.02
C LEU A 85 10.92 14.93 8.37
N ALA A 86 11.96 14.34 7.79
CA ALA A 86 12.28 12.91 7.98
C ALA A 86 12.51 12.55 9.46
N SER A 87 13.07 13.46 10.26
CA SER A 87 13.23 13.25 11.70
C SER A 87 11.91 13.21 12.47
N ILE A 88 10.85 13.86 11.97
CA ILE A 88 9.50 13.72 12.54
C ILE A 88 8.94 12.34 12.16
N ALA A 89 9.16 11.91 10.92
CA ALA A 89 8.72 10.59 10.47
C ALA A 89 9.30 9.48 11.35
N THR A 90 10.62 9.42 11.47
CA THR A 90 11.29 8.37 12.27
C THR A 90 11.16 8.57 13.79
N GLY A 91 11.00 9.81 14.25
CA GLY A 91 10.80 10.17 15.65
C GLY A 91 9.33 10.08 16.07
N ALA A 92 8.62 11.20 16.00
CA ALA A 92 7.24 11.31 16.51
C ALA A 92 6.30 10.26 15.95
N CYS A 93 6.37 10.00 14.62
CA CYS A 93 5.44 9.09 13.94
C CYS A 93 5.77 7.60 14.14
N MET A 94 6.95 7.24 14.63
CA MET A 94 7.37 5.85 14.81
C MET A 94 7.77 5.56 16.25
N SER A 95 8.87 6.14 16.75
CA SER A 95 9.52 5.69 17.99
C SER A 95 9.28 6.58 19.20
N ALA A 96 8.91 7.86 19.02
CA ALA A 96 8.78 8.86 20.07
C ALA A 96 7.39 9.52 20.10
N PRO A 97 6.32 8.77 20.42
CA PRO A 97 4.92 9.24 20.30
C PRO A 97 4.59 10.40 21.23
N ALA A 98 5.38 10.63 22.28
CA ALA A 98 5.25 11.82 23.14
C ALA A 98 5.44 13.14 22.37
N LEU A 99 6.05 13.10 21.19
CA LEU A 99 6.23 14.23 20.29
C LEU A 99 5.10 14.40 19.26
N LEU A 100 4.11 13.49 19.25
CA LEU A 100 2.93 13.63 18.39
C LEU A 100 2.14 14.88 18.77
N GLN A 101 1.65 15.56 17.76
CA GLN A 101 0.69 16.65 17.96
C GLN A 101 -0.66 16.10 18.48
N PRO A 102 -1.48 16.91 19.14
CA PRO A 102 -2.86 16.54 19.45
C PRO A 102 -3.65 16.13 18.21
N ALA A 103 -4.59 15.19 18.35
CA ALA A 103 -5.43 14.75 17.23
C ALA A 103 -6.20 15.88 16.58
N THR A 104 -6.62 16.88 17.35
CA THR A 104 -7.28 18.09 16.87
C THR A 104 -6.44 18.86 15.83
N THR A 105 -5.13 18.95 16.05
CA THR A 105 -4.20 19.61 15.10
C THR A 105 -4.17 18.91 13.74
N TYR A 106 -4.16 17.58 13.72
CA TYR A 106 -4.24 16.81 12.48
C TYR A 106 -5.60 16.97 11.81
N ALA A 107 -6.69 16.85 12.57
CA ALA A 107 -8.05 16.98 12.05
C ALA A 107 -8.32 18.39 11.45
N GLU A 108 -7.85 19.45 12.10
CA GLU A 108 -7.95 20.83 11.59
C GLU A 108 -7.13 21.02 10.31
N ARG A 109 -5.94 20.41 10.24
CA ARG A 109 -5.10 20.44 9.04
C ARG A 109 -5.81 19.74 7.87
N ILE A 110 -6.42 18.58 8.10
CA ILE A 110 -7.19 17.84 7.10
C ILE A 110 -8.37 18.68 6.59
N ARG A 111 -9.13 19.32 7.49
CA ARG A 111 -10.25 20.21 7.09
C ARG A 111 -9.77 21.38 6.25
N ARG A 112 -8.60 21.96 6.56
CA ARG A 112 -8.02 23.02 5.71
C ARG A 112 -7.65 22.50 4.33
N PHE A 113 -7.08 21.32 4.22
CA PHE A 113 -6.76 20.71 2.92
C PHE A 113 -8.01 20.43 2.09
N ALA A 114 -9.10 19.98 2.72
CA ALA A 114 -10.39 19.82 2.06
C ALA A 114 -10.96 21.16 1.58
N ALA A 115 -10.90 22.20 2.41
CA ALA A 115 -11.34 23.55 2.04
C ALA A 115 -10.54 24.16 0.87
N GLN A 116 -9.28 23.74 0.69
CA GLN A 116 -8.43 24.10 -0.45
C GLN A 116 -8.68 23.24 -1.70
N GLY A 117 -9.53 22.22 -1.62
CA GLY A 117 -9.79 21.28 -2.72
C GLY A 117 -8.65 20.30 -3.02
N TRP A 118 -7.64 20.20 -2.14
CA TRP A 118 -6.50 19.29 -2.32
C TRP A 118 -6.85 17.83 -2.05
N ILE A 119 -7.88 17.63 -1.24
CA ILE A 119 -8.48 16.33 -0.92
C ILE A 119 -9.99 16.43 -1.08
N ASP A 120 -10.70 15.31 -1.03
CA ASP A 120 -12.15 15.28 -1.02
C ASP A 120 -12.72 15.94 0.25
N PRO A 121 -13.99 16.39 0.21
CA PRO A 121 -14.70 16.86 1.40
C PRO A 121 -14.68 15.80 2.52
N VAL A 122 -14.40 16.23 3.76
CA VAL A 122 -14.25 15.32 4.91
C VAL A 122 -15.54 14.60 5.31
N GLU A 123 -16.69 15.12 4.87
CA GLU A 123 -18.01 14.54 5.11
C GLU A 123 -18.14 13.12 4.52
N GLY A 124 -17.34 12.80 3.50
CA GLY A 124 -17.20 11.45 2.94
C GLY A 124 -16.79 10.42 3.98
N LEU A 125 -15.94 10.82 4.93
CA LEU A 125 -15.42 9.94 5.99
C LEU A 125 -16.51 9.50 6.99
N GLY A 126 -17.57 10.28 7.16
CA GLY A 126 -18.73 9.91 8.01
C GLY A 126 -19.51 8.69 7.50
N ARG A 127 -19.31 8.28 6.24
CA ARG A 127 -19.92 7.09 5.63
C ARG A 127 -18.94 5.92 5.50
N SER A 128 -17.70 6.14 5.88
CA SER A 128 -16.61 5.18 5.72
C SER A 128 -16.60 4.13 6.83
N ARG A 129 -15.82 3.09 6.62
CA ARG A 129 -15.51 2.06 7.60
C ARG A 129 -14.01 2.01 7.82
N LEU A 130 -13.60 1.79 9.05
CA LEU A 130 -12.19 1.74 9.42
C LEU A 130 -11.87 0.47 10.20
N TYR A 131 -10.92 -0.29 9.70
CA TYR A 131 -10.19 -1.28 10.48
C TYR A 131 -8.85 -0.69 10.91
N ALA A 132 -8.49 -0.83 12.17
CA ALA A 132 -7.18 -0.44 12.69
C ALA A 132 -6.58 -1.59 13.52
N PHE A 133 -5.26 -1.72 13.49
CA PHE A 133 -4.55 -2.76 14.22
C PHE A 133 -3.17 -2.25 14.68
N THR A 134 -2.83 -2.56 15.93
CA THR A 134 -1.47 -2.45 16.47
C THR A 134 -1.17 -3.64 17.35
N GLY A 135 0.03 -4.22 17.20
CA GLY A 135 0.49 -5.36 17.98
C GLY A 135 1.19 -4.91 19.26
N LYS A 136 1.03 -5.68 20.34
CA LYS A 136 1.65 -5.38 21.64
C LYS A 136 3.18 -5.42 21.61
N ALA A 137 3.77 -6.26 20.76
CA ALA A 137 5.21 -6.40 20.59
C ALA A 137 5.77 -5.54 19.44
N ASP A 138 4.97 -4.63 18.85
CA ASP A 138 5.46 -3.73 17.79
C ASP A 138 6.50 -2.75 18.35
N ARG A 139 7.71 -2.82 17.82
CA ARG A 139 8.85 -1.98 18.19
C ARG A 139 9.29 -1.03 17.09
N VAL A 140 8.55 -0.98 15.99
CA VAL A 140 8.85 -0.14 14.81
C VAL A 140 7.92 1.07 14.78
N VAL A 141 6.61 0.84 14.84
CA VAL A 141 5.63 1.94 14.96
C VAL A 141 4.91 1.82 16.29
N ASN A 142 5.09 2.81 17.13
CA ASN A 142 4.49 2.83 18.46
C ASN A 142 2.95 2.78 18.36
N PRO A 143 2.26 1.96 19.16
CA PRO A 143 0.81 1.86 19.19
C PRO A 143 0.08 3.20 19.29
N GLU A 144 0.63 4.17 20.01
CA GLU A 144 0.05 5.51 20.15
C GLU A 144 -0.11 6.25 18.81
N THR A 145 0.75 5.96 17.82
CA THR A 145 0.59 6.54 16.48
C THR A 145 -0.68 6.03 15.78
N VAL A 146 -0.98 4.74 15.95
CA VAL A 146 -2.22 4.15 15.42
C VAL A 146 -3.43 4.70 16.16
N ARG A 147 -3.39 4.76 17.50
CA ARG A 147 -4.46 5.35 18.34
C ARG A 147 -4.74 6.79 17.94
N ARG A 148 -3.71 7.59 17.73
CA ARG A 148 -3.84 8.97 17.27
C ARG A 148 -4.51 9.05 15.89
N GLY A 149 -4.19 8.13 14.98
CA GLY A 149 -4.86 8.02 13.68
C GLY A 149 -6.36 7.73 13.83
N VAL A 150 -6.71 6.78 14.70
CA VAL A 150 -8.12 6.45 15.00
C VAL A 150 -8.86 7.62 15.63
N GLU A 151 -8.24 8.34 16.57
CA GLU A 151 -8.80 9.54 17.19
C GLU A 151 -9.08 10.64 16.15
N VAL A 152 -8.17 10.84 15.21
CA VAL A 152 -8.36 11.80 14.09
C VAL A 152 -9.57 11.43 13.26
N TYR A 153 -9.75 10.16 12.91
CA TYR A 153 -10.96 9.71 12.17
C TYR A 153 -12.25 10.00 12.94
N GLY A 154 -12.26 9.77 14.25
CA GLY A 154 -13.41 10.13 15.10
C GLY A 154 -13.73 11.63 15.05
N LEU A 155 -12.70 12.49 15.14
CA LEU A 155 -12.85 13.94 15.01
C LEU A 155 -13.31 14.38 13.61
N LEU A 156 -13.07 13.58 12.58
CA LEU A 156 -13.53 13.81 11.21
C LEU A 156 -14.92 13.22 10.92
N GLY A 157 -15.57 12.64 11.93
CA GLY A 157 -16.96 12.20 11.83
C GLY A 157 -17.16 10.71 11.54
N LEU A 158 -16.11 9.86 11.60
CA LEU A 158 -16.27 8.41 11.50
C LEU A 158 -17.15 7.90 12.66
N PRO A 159 -18.27 7.20 12.39
CA PRO A 159 -19.09 6.64 13.44
C PRO A 159 -18.35 5.53 14.22
N THR A 160 -18.50 5.48 15.53
CA THR A 160 -17.86 4.42 16.36
C THR A 160 -18.30 3.03 15.92
N ALA A 161 -19.55 2.84 15.49
CA ALA A 161 -20.05 1.58 14.96
C ALA A 161 -19.40 1.13 13.63
N ALA A 162 -18.73 2.04 12.94
CA ALA A 162 -18.00 1.78 11.69
C ALA A 162 -16.50 1.49 11.92
N LEU A 163 -16.05 1.52 13.18
CA LEU A 163 -14.68 1.26 13.60
C LEU A 163 -14.54 -0.16 14.14
N SER A 164 -13.57 -0.91 13.64
CA SER A 164 -13.03 -2.12 14.27
C SER A 164 -11.56 -1.87 14.60
N PHE A 165 -11.23 -1.83 15.88
CA PHE A 165 -9.86 -1.55 16.33
C PHE A 165 -9.33 -2.67 17.23
N SER A 166 -8.28 -3.36 16.76
CA SER A 166 -7.51 -4.31 17.56
C SER A 166 -6.31 -3.58 18.16
N ASP A 167 -6.48 -3.04 19.36
CA ASP A 167 -5.50 -2.25 20.08
C ASP A 167 -4.74 -3.12 21.06
N GLU A 168 -3.52 -3.53 20.69
CA GLU A 168 -2.63 -4.38 21.49
C GLU A 168 -3.28 -5.67 22.02
N ALA A 169 -4.35 -6.14 21.37
CA ALA A 169 -5.04 -7.35 21.78
C ALA A 169 -4.24 -8.64 21.49
N ILE A 170 -3.24 -8.54 20.60
CA ILE A 170 -2.40 -9.63 20.12
C ILE A 170 -0.94 -9.27 20.37
N ASP A 171 -0.15 -10.23 20.86
CA ASP A 171 1.28 -10.07 21.11
C ASP A 171 2.06 -10.18 19.79
N ALA A 172 1.67 -9.37 18.81
CA ALA A 172 2.29 -9.31 17.49
C ALA A 172 3.40 -8.25 17.45
N GLY A 173 4.49 -8.59 16.76
CA GLY A 173 5.48 -7.61 16.33
C GLY A 173 4.98 -6.74 15.19
N HIS A 174 5.87 -5.93 14.62
CA HIS A 174 5.57 -5.08 13.46
C HIS A 174 5.34 -5.92 12.22
N ALA A 175 4.11 -6.31 11.95
CA ALA A 175 3.79 -7.25 10.88
C ALA A 175 2.32 -7.15 10.41
N TRP A 176 2.09 -7.60 9.18
CA TRP A 176 0.79 -8.12 8.80
C TRP A 176 0.62 -9.49 9.45
N VAL A 177 -0.44 -9.71 10.22
CA VAL A 177 -0.62 -10.96 10.93
C VAL A 177 -1.51 -11.93 10.17
N THR A 178 -1.22 -13.21 10.29
CA THR A 178 -1.94 -14.30 9.64
C THR A 178 -2.25 -15.40 10.63
N GLN A 179 -3.09 -16.32 10.20
CA GLN A 179 -3.45 -17.46 11.03
C GLN A 179 -2.25 -18.41 11.28
N ALA A 180 -1.45 -18.69 10.24
CA ALA A 180 -0.39 -19.70 10.33
C ALA A 180 0.85 -19.43 9.47
N TYR A 181 0.84 -18.43 8.58
CA TYR A 181 1.94 -18.13 7.69
C TYR A 181 2.83 -17.02 8.25
N GLY A 182 4.14 -17.19 8.12
CA GLY A 182 5.13 -16.18 8.45
C GLY A 182 6.06 -16.59 9.60
N VAL A 183 6.70 -15.60 10.19
CA VAL A 183 7.58 -15.76 11.35
C VAL A 183 6.77 -15.79 12.65
N PRO A 184 7.38 -16.16 13.81
CA PRO A 184 6.70 -16.12 15.11
C PRO A 184 6.02 -14.78 15.40
N CYS A 185 4.88 -14.83 16.08
CA CYS A 185 3.99 -13.69 16.29
C CYS A 185 4.68 -12.43 16.84
N PRO A 186 5.56 -12.47 17.86
CA PRO A 186 6.18 -11.28 18.43
C PRO A 186 7.39 -10.74 17.63
N ASP A 187 7.76 -11.37 16.52
CA ASP A 187 8.94 -10.99 15.75
C ASP A 187 8.76 -9.65 15.02
N ASN A 188 9.84 -8.85 14.98
CA ASN A 188 9.91 -7.57 14.25
C ASN A 188 10.98 -7.68 13.14
N ARG A 189 10.84 -8.65 12.24
CA ARG A 189 11.80 -8.92 11.15
C ARG A 189 11.10 -9.38 9.87
N ALA A 190 11.83 -9.32 8.78
CA ALA A 190 11.35 -9.82 7.50
C ALA A 190 10.87 -11.29 7.60
N PRO A 191 9.81 -11.66 6.88
CA PRO A 191 9.11 -10.89 5.86
C PRO A 191 8.07 -9.91 6.40
N TYR A 192 8.03 -9.63 7.73
CA TYR A 192 7.02 -8.80 8.41
C TYR A 192 5.59 -9.30 8.14
N ILE A 193 5.47 -10.62 8.07
CA ILE A 193 4.22 -11.38 8.06
C ILE A 193 4.37 -12.39 9.20
N ASN A 194 3.48 -12.34 10.18
CA ASN A 194 3.63 -13.11 11.41
C ASN A 194 2.45 -14.09 11.60
N ALA A 195 2.78 -15.32 11.99
CA ALA A 195 1.80 -16.35 12.38
C ALA A 195 1.33 -16.08 13.81
N CYS A 196 0.11 -15.55 13.95
CA CYS A 196 -0.45 -15.12 15.24
C CYS A 196 -1.79 -15.80 15.58
N GLU A 197 -2.17 -16.87 14.86
CA GLU A 197 -3.49 -17.51 15.00
C GLU A 197 -4.67 -16.51 14.82
N TYR A 198 -4.43 -15.44 14.06
CA TYR A 198 -5.38 -14.38 13.82
C TYR A 198 -5.54 -14.12 12.33
N ASP A 199 -6.78 -14.16 11.84
CA ASP A 199 -7.10 -13.91 10.44
C ASP A 199 -7.35 -12.42 10.19
N GLN A 200 -6.25 -11.64 10.08
CA GLN A 200 -6.34 -10.20 9.87
C GLN A 200 -6.99 -9.85 8.53
N ALA A 201 -6.75 -10.65 7.49
CA ALA A 201 -7.37 -10.45 6.19
C ALA A 201 -8.89 -10.51 6.27
N ARG A 202 -9.44 -11.51 7.00
CA ARG A 202 -10.86 -11.59 7.31
C ARG A 202 -11.35 -10.32 8.01
N MET A 203 -10.67 -9.92 9.09
CA MET A 203 -11.10 -8.80 9.91
C MET A 203 -11.12 -7.49 9.12
N VAL A 204 -10.10 -7.24 8.30
CA VAL A 204 -10.06 -6.11 7.37
C VAL A 204 -11.24 -6.14 6.42
N LEU A 205 -11.38 -7.22 5.64
CA LEU A 205 -12.40 -7.31 4.60
C LEU A 205 -13.82 -7.34 5.18
N GLN A 206 -14.04 -8.03 6.30
CA GLN A 206 -15.35 -8.07 6.96
C GLN A 206 -15.75 -6.71 7.53
N THR A 207 -14.80 -5.95 8.09
CA THR A 207 -15.05 -4.58 8.53
C THR A 207 -15.47 -3.70 7.37
N LEU A 208 -14.76 -3.80 6.25
CA LEU A 208 -14.97 -2.92 5.09
C LEU A 208 -16.23 -3.32 4.31
N TYR A 209 -16.43 -4.59 4.00
CA TYR A 209 -17.50 -5.08 3.12
C TYR A 209 -18.73 -5.62 3.82
N GLY A 210 -18.68 -5.83 5.15
CA GLY A 210 -19.72 -6.52 5.90
C GLY A 210 -19.57 -8.04 5.86
N PRO A 211 -20.65 -8.82 6.06
CA PRO A 211 -20.58 -10.27 6.07
C PRO A 211 -19.95 -10.85 4.80
N LEU A 212 -19.06 -11.83 4.97
CA LEU A 212 -18.34 -12.51 3.89
C LEU A 212 -18.76 -13.97 3.82
N GLN A 213 -18.72 -14.54 2.61
CA GLN A 213 -18.68 -15.99 2.43
C GLN A 213 -17.36 -16.53 2.98
N ASP A 214 -17.34 -17.81 3.37
CA ASP A 214 -16.14 -18.45 3.87
C ASP A 214 -15.00 -18.36 2.85
N ARG A 215 -13.77 -18.28 3.37
CA ARG A 215 -12.59 -18.18 2.53
C ARG A 215 -12.43 -19.40 1.62
N ALA A 216 -11.94 -19.19 0.40
CA ALA A 216 -11.62 -20.26 -0.52
C ALA A 216 -10.49 -21.15 0.05
N THR A 217 -10.66 -22.44 0.00
CA THR A 217 -9.60 -23.43 0.36
C THR A 217 -8.58 -23.58 -0.75
N ARG A 218 -8.97 -23.25 -1.99
CA ARG A 218 -8.13 -23.23 -3.19
C ARG A 218 -8.54 -22.04 -4.03
N LEU A 219 -7.58 -21.23 -4.43
CA LEU A 219 -7.81 -20.08 -5.31
C LEU A 219 -8.29 -20.55 -6.68
N SER A 220 -9.38 -19.97 -7.17
CA SER A 220 -9.95 -20.22 -8.49
C SER A 220 -9.46 -19.22 -9.53
N GLY A 221 -9.01 -18.04 -9.06
CA GLY A 221 -8.60 -16.93 -9.88
C GLY A 221 -7.14 -16.98 -10.32
N ARG A 222 -6.69 -15.90 -10.95
CA ARG A 222 -5.32 -15.76 -11.44
C ARG A 222 -4.65 -14.48 -10.97
N PHE A 223 -3.33 -14.50 -10.94
CA PHE A 223 -2.50 -13.31 -10.76
C PHE A 223 -2.13 -12.73 -12.13
N VAL A 224 -2.23 -11.42 -12.24
CA VAL A 224 -1.81 -10.63 -13.41
C VAL A 224 -0.70 -9.69 -12.97
N ALA A 225 0.44 -9.77 -13.61
CA ALA A 225 1.48 -8.77 -13.53
C ALA A 225 1.19 -7.68 -14.57
N PHE A 226 1.23 -6.41 -14.18
CA PHE A 226 0.94 -5.31 -15.10
C PHE A 226 2.02 -4.23 -15.05
N ASP A 227 2.16 -3.50 -16.16
CA ASP A 227 3.08 -2.36 -16.26
C ASP A 227 2.54 -1.19 -15.42
N GLN A 228 3.25 -0.91 -14.32
CA GLN A 228 2.92 0.17 -13.40
C GLN A 228 3.48 1.52 -13.85
N THR A 229 4.43 1.51 -14.79
CA THR A 229 5.07 2.73 -15.30
C THR A 229 4.09 3.62 -16.05
N GLU A 230 3.02 3.06 -16.64
CA GLU A 230 1.94 3.83 -17.27
C GLU A 230 1.33 4.89 -16.34
N PHE A 231 1.39 4.68 -15.03
CA PHE A 231 0.81 5.55 -14.01
C PHE A 231 1.83 6.48 -13.36
N ALA A 232 3.11 6.29 -13.68
CA ALA A 232 4.18 7.14 -13.17
C ALA A 232 4.32 8.42 -14.02
N PRO A 233 4.69 9.56 -13.42
CA PRO A 233 4.90 10.80 -14.15
C PRO A 233 5.92 10.60 -15.28
N GLY A 234 5.53 10.92 -16.53
CA GLY A 234 6.38 10.76 -17.70
C GLY A 234 6.80 9.32 -18.00
N GLY A 235 6.10 8.31 -17.47
CA GLY A 235 6.44 6.90 -17.62
C GLY A 235 7.71 6.48 -16.85
N GLN A 236 8.18 7.31 -15.90
CA GLN A 236 9.41 7.06 -15.15
C GLN A 236 9.09 6.60 -13.74
N ALA A 237 9.16 5.29 -13.50
CA ALA A 237 8.91 4.69 -12.20
C ALA A 237 9.97 5.10 -11.14
N ALA A 238 11.24 5.14 -11.51
CA ALA A 238 12.34 5.33 -10.56
C ALA A 238 12.21 6.59 -9.68
N PRO A 239 12.10 7.81 -10.20
CA PRO A 239 11.98 9.00 -9.34
C PRO A 239 10.63 9.09 -8.62
N SER A 240 9.59 8.35 -9.07
CA SER A 240 8.30 8.31 -8.41
C SER A 240 8.27 7.40 -7.17
N GLY A 241 9.28 6.54 -7.01
CA GLY A 241 9.29 5.49 -5.98
C GLY A 241 8.31 4.34 -6.24
N LEU A 242 7.80 4.23 -7.47
CA LEU A 242 7.00 3.09 -7.93
C LEU A 242 7.93 2.04 -8.56
N TRP A 243 7.63 0.75 -8.35
CA TRP A 243 8.26 -0.34 -9.08
C TRP A 243 7.67 -0.45 -10.47
N ASP A 244 8.37 -1.10 -11.39
CA ASP A 244 7.91 -1.18 -12.79
C ASP A 244 6.68 -2.08 -12.93
N THR A 245 6.54 -3.09 -12.08
CA THR A 245 5.49 -4.09 -12.15
C THR A 245 4.60 -4.07 -10.91
N GLY A 246 3.31 -3.87 -11.11
CA GLY A 246 2.27 -4.10 -10.12
C GLY A 246 1.61 -5.47 -10.29
N HIS A 247 0.84 -5.91 -9.29
CA HIS A 247 0.15 -7.20 -9.33
C HIS A 247 -1.35 -7.04 -9.06
N LEU A 248 -2.16 -7.88 -9.71
CA LEU A 248 -3.61 -7.93 -9.54
C LEU A 248 -4.03 -9.39 -9.36
N TYR A 249 -4.80 -9.69 -8.32
CA TYR A 249 -5.51 -10.94 -8.20
C TYR A 249 -6.93 -10.80 -8.74
N VAL A 250 -7.33 -11.66 -9.67
CA VAL A 250 -8.65 -11.66 -10.31
C VAL A 250 -9.35 -12.98 -10.01
N PRO A 251 -10.39 -12.99 -9.15
CA PRO A 251 -11.22 -14.18 -8.94
C PRO A 251 -11.85 -14.67 -10.25
N ALA A 252 -11.95 -15.97 -10.48
CA ALA A 252 -12.59 -16.51 -11.69
C ALA A 252 -14.02 -16.01 -11.86
N ALA A 253 -14.76 -15.83 -10.78
CA ALA A 253 -16.10 -15.26 -10.79
C ALA A 253 -16.19 -13.81 -11.31
N CYS A 254 -15.07 -13.09 -11.35
CA CYS A 254 -14.98 -11.73 -11.89
C CYS A 254 -14.61 -11.69 -13.37
N GLU A 255 -14.26 -12.80 -13.98
CA GLU A 255 -14.02 -12.94 -15.42
C GLU A 255 -15.25 -13.40 -16.19
N THR A 256 -16.33 -13.76 -15.47
CA THR A 256 -17.61 -14.13 -16.08
C THR A 256 -18.26 -12.90 -16.71
N GLU A 257 -18.78 -13.04 -17.92
CA GLU A 257 -19.46 -11.97 -18.64
C GLU A 257 -20.58 -11.35 -17.79
N GLY A 258 -20.61 -10.02 -17.71
CA GLY A 258 -21.59 -9.28 -16.93
C GLY A 258 -21.41 -9.29 -15.42
N ALA A 259 -20.40 -9.99 -14.88
CA ALA A 259 -20.13 -10.01 -13.45
C ALA A 259 -19.75 -8.62 -12.95
N THR A 260 -20.39 -8.18 -11.86
CA THR A 260 -19.97 -6.98 -11.12
C THR A 260 -19.19 -7.42 -9.89
N CYS A 261 -18.02 -6.84 -9.70
CA CYS A 261 -17.10 -7.19 -8.62
C CYS A 261 -16.76 -5.98 -7.72
N ARG A 262 -16.17 -6.27 -6.59
CA ARG A 262 -15.61 -5.29 -5.65
C ARG A 262 -14.14 -5.08 -5.95
N LEU A 263 -13.53 -4.03 -5.40
CA LEU A 263 -12.10 -3.78 -5.54
C LEU A 263 -11.47 -3.45 -4.20
N HIS A 264 -10.42 -4.15 -3.84
CA HIS A 264 -9.60 -3.89 -2.66
C HIS A 264 -8.15 -3.63 -3.06
N VAL A 265 -7.57 -2.54 -2.56
CA VAL A 265 -6.14 -2.22 -2.75
C VAL A 265 -5.39 -2.65 -1.50
N VAL A 266 -4.30 -3.41 -1.65
CA VAL A 266 -3.46 -3.85 -0.53
C VAL A 266 -2.04 -3.32 -0.71
N LEU A 267 -1.55 -2.59 0.28
CA LEU A 267 -0.26 -1.91 0.23
C LEU A 267 0.71 -2.54 1.23
N HIS A 268 1.84 -2.98 0.72
CA HIS A 268 2.92 -3.56 1.52
C HIS A 268 3.60 -2.51 2.41
N GLY A 269 4.38 -2.93 3.40
CA GLY A 269 5.26 -2.07 4.19
C GLY A 269 6.63 -1.87 3.54
N CYS A 270 7.51 -1.15 4.24
CA CYS A 270 8.92 -1.08 3.84
C CYS A 270 9.54 -2.50 3.82
N LYS A 271 10.48 -2.76 2.90
CA LYS A 271 11.13 -4.08 2.70
C LYS A 271 10.18 -5.23 2.37
N GLN A 272 8.97 -4.94 1.88
CA GLN A 272 7.98 -5.98 1.56
C GLN A 272 7.53 -5.96 0.10
N SER A 273 8.10 -5.08 -0.73
CA SER A 273 7.78 -5.04 -2.16
C SER A 273 8.18 -6.33 -2.86
N ALA A 274 7.67 -6.55 -4.06
CA ALA A 274 8.06 -7.68 -4.89
C ALA A 274 9.55 -7.62 -5.27
N GLN A 275 10.17 -6.44 -5.26
CA GLN A 275 11.61 -6.28 -5.43
C GLN A 275 12.40 -6.94 -4.30
N GLU A 276 11.88 -6.89 -3.06
CA GLU A 276 12.55 -7.39 -1.86
C GLU A 276 12.20 -8.85 -1.55
N LEU A 277 10.93 -9.21 -1.66
CA LEU A 277 10.38 -10.49 -1.17
C LEU A 277 9.78 -11.36 -2.28
N GLY A 278 9.93 -10.99 -3.56
CA GLY A 278 9.26 -11.70 -4.65
C GLY A 278 7.73 -11.66 -4.48
N ASP A 279 7.09 -12.80 -4.54
CA ASP A 279 5.63 -12.92 -4.45
C ASP A 279 5.10 -13.09 -3.01
N THR A 280 5.98 -13.12 -2.03
CA THR A 280 5.64 -13.46 -0.64
C THR A 280 4.51 -12.59 -0.07
N PHE A 281 4.58 -11.27 -0.23
CA PHE A 281 3.54 -10.41 0.35
C PHE A 281 2.19 -10.62 -0.34
N TYR A 282 2.10 -10.41 -1.65
CA TYR A 282 0.81 -10.44 -2.34
C TYR A 282 0.18 -11.84 -2.45
N ARG A 283 0.93 -12.91 -2.17
CA ARG A 283 0.39 -14.28 -2.14
C ARG A 283 0.01 -14.76 -0.76
N HIS A 284 0.66 -14.30 0.32
CA HIS A 284 0.57 -14.96 1.61
C HIS A 284 -0.03 -14.12 2.74
N VAL A 285 -0.48 -12.89 2.48
CA VAL A 285 -1.18 -12.07 3.48
C VAL A 285 -2.63 -12.52 3.73
N GLY A 286 -3.10 -13.59 3.10
CA GLY A 286 -4.41 -14.21 3.34
C GLY A 286 -5.60 -13.48 2.71
N VAL A 287 -5.37 -12.38 2.00
CA VAL A 287 -6.45 -11.57 1.41
C VAL A 287 -7.08 -12.25 0.21
N ASN A 288 -6.27 -12.96 -0.60
CA ASN A 288 -6.75 -13.57 -1.85
C ASN A 288 -7.79 -14.67 -1.62
N GLU A 289 -7.64 -15.45 -0.56
CA GLU A 289 -8.56 -16.54 -0.22
C GLU A 289 -9.97 -16.01 0.14
N TRP A 290 -10.02 -14.88 0.86
CA TRP A 290 -11.29 -14.20 1.15
C TRP A 290 -11.83 -13.48 -0.08
N ALA A 291 -10.96 -12.87 -0.87
CA ALA A 291 -11.32 -12.16 -2.08
C ALA A 291 -11.93 -13.06 -3.15
N ASP A 292 -11.39 -14.28 -3.30
CA ASP A 292 -11.81 -15.25 -4.30
C ASP A 292 -13.29 -15.64 -4.16
N SER A 293 -13.71 -16.05 -2.95
CA SER A 293 -15.08 -16.45 -2.66
C SER A 293 -16.06 -15.26 -2.57
N ASN A 294 -15.57 -14.02 -2.47
CA ASN A 294 -16.38 -12.83 -2.27
C ASN A 294 -16.40 -11.85 -3.45
N ARG A 295 -15.90 -12.26 -4.63
CA ARG A 295 -15.85 -11.45 -5.86
C ARG A 295 -15.15 -10.10 -5.64
N ILE A 296 -13.96 -10.13 -5.02
CA ILE A 296 -13.16 -8.95 -4.76
C ILE A 296 -11.88 -9.05 -5.60
N LEU A 297 -11.68 -8.16 -6.57
CA LEU A 297 -10.36 -8.00 -7.18
C LEU A 297 -9.40 -7.41 -6.13
N VAL A 298 -8.16 -7.90 -6.11
CA VAL A 298 -7.17 -7.35 -5.19
C VAL A 298 -6.00 -6.75 -5.96
N LEU A 299 -5.87 -5.44 -5.88
CA LEU A 299 -4.78 -4.69 -6.50
C LEU A 299 -3.63 -4.57 -5.50
N TYR A 300 -2.44 -4.96 -5.93
CA TYR A 300 -1.18 -4.87 -5.19
C TYR A 300 -0.20 -3.95 -5.91
N PRO A 301 -0.33 -2.62 -5.79
CA PRO A 301 0.69 -1.71 -6.28
C PRO A 301 2.02 -1.98 -5.58
N GLN A 302 3.14 -1.61 -6.22
CA GLN A 302 4.47 -1.88 -5.69
C GLN A 302 5.30 -0.59 -5.61
N ALA A 303 5.83 -0.32 -4.42
CA ALA A 303 6.86 0.70 -4.23
C ALA A 303 8.25 0.09 -4.43
N ARG A 304 9.24 0.96 -4.65
CA ARG A 304 10.64 0.60 -4.78
C ARG A 304 11.55 1.50 -3.94
N THR A 305 12.78 1.09 -3.79
CA THR A 305 13.83 1.96 -3.27
C THR A 305 14.07 3.15 -4.19
N VAL A 306 14.38 4.31 -3.62
CA VAL A 306 14.84 5.51 -4.32
C VAL A 306 16.19 5.90 -3.77
N ASN A 307 17.19 5.95 -4.64
CA ASN A 307 18.58 6.28 -4.31
C ASN A 307 18.97 7.61 -4.96
N VAL A 308 20.14 8.15 -4.59
CA VAL A 308 20.64 9.41 -5.16
C VAL A 308 20.74 9.35 -6.68
N ASN A 309 21.10 8.20 -7.24
CA ASN A 309 21.25 8.02 -8.68
C ASN A 309 19.92 7.97 -9.46
N ASP A 310 18.80 7.87 -8.78
CA ASP A 310 17.47 7.90 -9.40
C ASP A 310 17.01 9.35 -9.73
N PHE A 311 17.72 10.36 -9.23
CA PHE A 311 17.43 11.76 -9.55
C PHE A 311 18.07 12.15 -10.89
N PRO A 312 17.36 12.92 -11.74
CA PRO A 312 17.86 13.31 -13.06
C PRO A 312 19.20 14.08 -13.04
N THR A 313 19.44 14.80 -11.94
CA THR A 313 20.70 15.52 -11.71
C THR A 313 21.07 15.34 -10.24
N PRO A 314 21.78 14.25 -9.90
CA PRO A 314 22.12 13.94 -8.51
C PRO A 314 22.90 15.06 -7.83
N ARG A 315 22.47 15.40 -6.60
CA ARG A 315 23.08 16.40 -5.70
C ARG A 315 23.40 15.78 -4.35
N LEU A 316 24.38 16.31 -3.65
CA LEU A 316 24.71 15.82 -2.30
C LEU A 316 23.51 15.92 -1.33
N THR A 317 22.65 16.92 -1.51
CA THR A 317 21.43 17.12 -0.71
C THR A 317 20.36 16.07 -0.94
N ASP A 318 20.43 15.29 -2.02
CA ASP A 318 19.44 14.26 -2.34
C ASP A 318 19.45 13.09 -1.38
N ILE A 319 20.55 12.93 -0.61
CA ILE A 319 20.61 11.94 0.49
C ILE A 319 19.50 12.10 1.54
N PHE A 320 18.90 13.29 1.65
CA PHE A 320 17.75 13.53 2.53
C PHE A 320 16.40 13.23 1.89
N ASN A 321 16.39 12.90 0.60
CA ASN A 321 15.18 12.66 -0.20
C ASN A 321 15.11 11.24 -0.76
N ILE A 322 15.99 10.35 -0.30
CA ILE A 322 16.01 8.93 -0.69
C ILE A 322 14.97 8.11 0.09
N ASN A 323 14.70 6.93 -0.45
CA ASN A 323 13.86 5.90 0.17
C ASN A 323 14.60 4.54 0.07
N PRO A 324 15.58 4.26 0.93
CA PRO A 324 16.42 3.07 0.80
C PRO A 324 15.69 1.76 1.14
N GLU A 325 14.51 1.84 1.77
CA GLU A 325 13.77 0.70 2.30
C GLU A 325 12.53 0.33 1.46
N GLY A 326 12.35 0.94 0.27
CA GLY A 326 11.20 0.66 -0.59
C GLY A 326 9.85 0.95 0.07
N CYS A 327 9.78 1.97 0.91
CA CYS A 327 8.55 2.39 1.58
C CYS A 327 7.64 3.17 0.62
N TRP A 328 6.33 3.22 0.90
CA TRP A 328 5.44 4.21 0.30
C TRP A 328 5.78 5.61 0.76
N ASN A 329 5.44 6.62 -0.06
CA ASN A 329 5.75 8.02 0.24
C ASN A 329 4.77 8.61 1.25
N TRP A 330 5.13 8.55 2.53
CA TRP A 330 4.36 9.13 3.62
C TRP A 330 5.12 10.24 4.39
N TRP A 331 6.34 10.56 3.93
CA TRP A 331 7.16 11.65 4.50
C TRP A 331 7.76 12.58 3.44
N GLY A 332 7.28 12.54 2.20
CA GLY A 332 7.63 13.50 1.14
C GLY A 332 9.02 13.31 0.54
N TYR A 333 9.55 12.09 0.47
CA TYR A 333 10.79 11.83 -0.26
C TYR A 333 10.65 12.16 -1.75
N ALA A 334 11.76 12.19 -2.48
CA ALA A 334 11.82 12.59 -3.87
C ALA A 334 11.24 14.00 -4.12
N TYR A 335 11.33 14.89 -3.12
CA TYR A 335 10.82 16.27 -3.16
C TYR A 335 9.31 16.40 -3.41
N ASP A 336 8.53 15.35 -3.16
CA ASP A 336 7.08 15.40 -3.34
C ASP A 336 6.40 16.13 -2.16
N THR A 337 6.24 17.45 -2.31
CA THR A 337 5.53 18.28 -1.33
C THR A 337 4.00 18.12 -1.39
N ARG A 338 3.52 17.31 -2.35
CA ARG A 338 2.10 17.03 -2.58
C ARG A 338 1.68 15.62 -2.17
N TYR A 339 2.59 14.82 -1.60
CA TYR A 339 2.44 13.39 -1.32
C TYR A 339 1.17 12.98 -0.54
N LEU A 340 0.53 13.91 0.15
CA LEU A 340 -0.71 13.69 0.91
C LEU A 340 -1.98 13.88 0.07
N PHE A 341 -1.90 14.52 -1.09
CA PHE A 341 -3.03 15.06 -1.82
C PHE A 341 -3.35 14.24 -3.06
N LYS A 342 -4.49 14.56 -3.71
CA LYS A 342 -4.94 13.92 -4.94
C LYS A 342 -3.91 13.94 -6.07
N ASP A 343 -3.10 14.97 -6.14
CA ASP A 343 -2.05 15.18 -7.13
C ASP A 343 -0.65 14.70 -6.68
N GLY A 344 -0.53 14.18 -5.46
CA GLY A 344 0.69 13.52 -4.98
C GLY A 344 1.06 12.34 -5.87
N VAL A 345 2.35 12.18 -6.17
CA VAL A 345 2.82 11.26 -7.20
C VAL A 345 2.26 9.85 -7.03
N GLN A 346 2.42 9.25 -5.86
CA GLN A 346 1.96 7.87 -5.63
C GLN A 346 0.46 7.78 -5.36
N VAL A 347 -0.12 8.76 -4.67
CA VAL A 347 -1.59 8.83 -4.44
C VAL A 347 -2.31 8.86 -5.78
N LYS A 348 -1.88 9.75 -6.69
CA LYS A 348 -2.45 9.87 -8.04
C LYS A 348 -2.28 8.60 -8.85
N ALA A 349 -1.09 8.02 -8.85
CA ALA A 349 -0.81 6.80 -9.61
C ALA A 349 -1.72 5.63 -9.17
N ILE A 350 -1.83 5.38 -7.87
CA ILE A 350 -2.69 4.31 -7.34
C ILE A 350 -4.17 4.60 -7.63
N TRP A 351 -4.60 5.85 -7.48
CA TRP A 351 -5.96 6.25 -7.80
C TRP A 351 -6.27 6.03 -9.31
N GLN A 352 -5.35 6.36 -10.21
CA GLN A 352 -5.49 6.10 -11.65
C GLN A 352 -5.54 4.60 -11.96
N MET A 353 -4.78 3.74 -11.27
CA MET A 353 -4.92 2.29 -11.37
C MET A 353 -6.35 1.83 -10.99
N VAL A 354 -6.89 2.39 -9.91
CA VAL A 354 -8.27 2.11 -9.46
C VAL A 354 -9.28 2.57 -10.51
N GLN A 355 -9.13 3.76 -11.09
CA GLN A 355 -10.00 4.26 -12.15
C GLN A 355 -9.92 3.37 -13.41
N ARG A 356 -8.72 2.96 -13.82
CA ARG A 356 -8.51 2.05 -14.96
C ARG A 356 -9.22 0.73 -14.71
N LEU A 357 -9.08 0.11 -13.55
CA LEU A 357 -9.77 -1.13 -13.19
C LEU A 357 -11.29 -0.96 -13.21
N ALA A 358 -11.82 0.18 -12.80
CA ALA A 358 -13.23 0.50 -12.80
C ALA A 358 -13.79 0.92 -14.18
N GLY A 359 -12.97 0.86 -15.25
CA GLY A 359 -13.37 1.25 -16.59
C GLY A 359 -13.69 2.73 -16.77
N ARG A 360 -13.12 3.57 -15.90
CA ARG A 360 -13.25 5.03 -15.97
C ARG A 360 -11.98 5.60 -16.62
N SER A 361 -12.14 6.31 -17.73
CA SER A 361 -11.07 7.14 -18.30
C SER A 361 -11.04 8.49 -17.58
N ASP A 362 -9.83 8.99 -17.34
CA ASP A 362 -9.59 10.37 -16.85
C ASP A 362 -10.08 11.39 -17.88
#